data_08cc632b0e9dbd452859b6113ea220bc
#
_entry.id   08cc632b0e9dbd452859b6113ea220bc
#
_cell.length_a   1.000
_cell.length_b   1.000
_cell.length_c   1.000
_cell.angle_alpha   90.00
_cell.angle_beta   90.00
_cell.angle_gamma   90.00
#
_symmetry.space_group_name_H-M   'P 1'
#
loop_
_entity.id
_entity.type
_entity.pdbx_description
1 polymer ?
#
loop_
_entity_poly.entity_id
_entity_poly.type
_entity_poly.pdbx_seq_one_letter_code
_entity_poly.pdbx_strand_id
1 'polypeptide(L)'
;MIMPREKREIQKEDIMPLDVYIEKRRELRKSIVDYKKNRRVALGPYATFYFESYETMLAQVQEMLYIEKGGDEQLKDELSAYNPLIPNGKELTATLMFEIDNPISRAAFLGKVCGIEETVFMKINGEKIKAVPEEDVDRTSSEGKASSVQFIHFNFTDDQIEKFQSNSSEIQLGIDHKEYSHSTKLSKENIASLSNDFS
;
A
#
# COMPACT_ATOMS: atom_id res chain seq x y z
N MET A 1 12.01 15.20 -5.39
CA MET A 1 12.95 14.47 -6.28
C MET A 1 12.08 13.48 -7.02
N ILE A 2 12.01 13.53 -8.33
CA ILE A 2 11.28 12.53 -9.13
C ILE A 2 12.23 11.34 -9.24
N MET A 3 11.87 10.24 -8.59
CA MET A 3 12.69 9.03 -8.65
C MET A 3 12.47 8.31 -9.98
N PRO A 4 13.50 7.69 -10.55
CA PRO A 4 13.34 6.94 -11.79
C PRO A 4 12.32 5.81 -11.61
N ARG A 5 11.38 5.67 -12.55
CA ARG A 5 10.41 4.56 -12.61
C ARG A 5 11.06 3.17 -12.61
N GLU A 6 12.34 3.10 -12.92
CA GLU A 6 13.14 1.89 -12.99
C GLU A 6 13.60 1.38 -11.63
N LYS A 7 13.54 2.20 -10.55
CA LYS A 7 13.94 1.75 -9.22
C LYS A 7 12.80 0.95 -8.58
N ARG A 8 13.06 -0.33 -8.38
CA ARG A 8 12.13 -1.30 -7.79
C ARG A 8 12.60 -1.84 -6.44
N GLU A 9 13.72 -1.34 -5.95
CA GLU A 9 14.34 -1.74 -4.69
C GLU A 9 15.07 -0.54 -4.09
N ILE A 10 14.91 -0.37 -2.78
CA ILE A 10 15.67 0.61 -1.99
C ILE A 10 16.97 -0.06 -1.58
N GLN A 11 18.09 0.62 -1.84
CA GLN A 11 19.43 0.21 -1.42
C GLN A 11 19.97 1.16 -0.36
N LYS A 12 21.03 0.76 0.33
CA LYS A 12 21.67 1.59 1.38
C LYS A 12 22.05 2.99 0.88
N GLU A 13 22.48 3.08 -0.38
CA GLU A 13 22.92 4.32 -1.04
C GLU A 13 21.77 5.30 -1.29
N ASP A 14 20.52 4.81 -1.26
CA ASP A 14 19.32 5.64 -1.41
C ASP A 14 18.93 6.32 -0.10
N ILE A 15 19.46 5.83 1.02
CA ILE A 15 19.16 6.34 2.35
C ILE A 15 19.97 7.61 2.61
N MET A 16 19.25 8.68 2.92
CA MET A 16 19.87 9.96 3.27
C MET A 16 20.55 9.86 4.64
N PRO A 17 21.79 10.38 4.82
CA PRO A 17 22.41 10.48 6.12
C PRO A 17 21.47 11.18 7.14
N LEU A 18 21.48 10.69 8.38
CA LEU A 18 20.50 11.09 9.39
C LEU A 18 20.51 12.60 9.69
N ASP A 19 21.68 13.19 9.75
CA ASP A 19 21.86 14.64 9.95
C ASP A 19 21.23 15.46 8.82
N VAL A 20 21.47 15.07 7.56
CA VAL A 20 20.86 15.68 6.37
C VAL A 20 19.35 15.48 6.36
N TYR A 21 18.88 14.28 6.76
CA TYR A 21 17.46 14.00 6.85
C TYR A 21 16.77 14.88 7.89
N ILE A 22 17.34 15.06 9.06
CA ILE A 22 16.79 15.91 10.13
C ILE A 22 16.54 17.34 9.61
N GLU A 23 17.48 17.90 8.87
CA GLU A 23 17.35 19.26 8.30
C GLU A 23 16.20 19.35 7.28
N LYS A 24 16.05 18.34 6.41
CA LYS A 24 15.07 18.31 5.32
C LYS A 24 13.75 17.67 5.68
N ARG A 25 13.63 17.02 6.83
CA ARG A 25 12.50 16.18 7.21
C ARG A 25 11.15 16.88 7.08
N ARG A 26 11.06 18.13 7.49
CA ARG A 26 9.79 18.90 7.43
C ARG A 26 9.30 19.06 5.98
N GLU A 27 10.21 19.37 5.08
CA GLU A 27 9.90 19.55 3.66
C GLU A 27 9.58 18.21 2.99
N LEU A 28 10.39 17.19 3.24
CA LEU A 28 10.19 15.84 2.72
C LEU A 28 8.84 15.25 3.18
N ARG A 29 8.48 15.41 4.46
CA ARG A 29 7.18 14.97 4.97
C ARG A 29 6.02 15.70 4.31
N LYS A 30 6.13 16.99 4.05
CA LYS A 30 5.10 17.73 3.32
C LYS A 30 4.95 17.20 1.90
N SER A 31 6.05 16.99 1.20
CA SER A 31 6.06 16.46 -0.16
C SER A 31 5.44 15.07 -0.25
N ILE A 32 5.78 14.15 0.68
CA ILE A 32 5.24 12.79 0.67
C ILE A 32 3.74 12.76 1.04
N VAL A 33 3.28 13.64 1.92
CA VAL A 33 1.86 13.80 2.23
C VAL A 33 1.07 14.23 0.99
N ASP A 34 1.59 15.18 0.23
CA ASP A 34 0.96 15.64 -1.02
C ASP A 34 0.97 14.52 -2.08
N TYR A 35 2.06 13.78 -2.21
CA TYR A 35 2.16 12.64 -3.11
C TYR A 35 1.15 11.53 -2.78
N LYS A 36 0.98 11.20 -1.49
CA LYS A 36 0.05 10.16 -1.02
C LYS A 36 -1.43 10.50 -1.22
N LYS A 37 -1.82 11.75 -1.47
CA LYS A 37 -3.24 12.15 -1.62
C LYS A 37 -3.98 11.35 -2.69
N ASN A 38 -3.34 11.17 -3.84
CA ASN A 38 -3.93 10.45 -4.98
C ASN A 38 -3.66 8.94 -4.95
N ARG A 39 -3.03 8.46 -3.87
CA ARG A 39 -2.72 7.04 -3.64
C ARG A 39 -3.50 6.45 -2.48
N ARG A 40 -4.37 7.25 -1.86
CA ARG A 40 -5.24 6.83 -0.76
C ARG A 40 -6.67 6.66 -1.25
N VAL A 41 -7.26 5.50 -1.00
CA VAL A 41 -8.63 5.17 -1.40
C VAL A 41 -9.40 4.62 -0.20
N ALA A 42 -10.37 5.38 0.30
CA ALA A 42 -11.28 4.91 1.35
C ALA A 42 -12.32 3.94 0.76
N LEU A 43 -12.63 2.88 1.50
CA LEU A 43 -13.58 1.85 1.10
C LEU A 43 -14.51 1.49 2.25
N GLY A 44 -15.79 1.88 2.14
CA GLY A 44 -16.75 1.69 3.22
C GLY A 44 -16.39 2.52 4.47
N PRO A 45 -16.92 2.13 5.65
CA PRO A 45 -16.77 2.94 6.86
C PRO A 45 -15.41 2.81 7.58
N TYR A 46 -14.65 1.74 7.30
CA TYR A 46 -13.47 1.41 8.12
C TYR A 46 -12.19 1.17 7.33
N ALA A 47 -12.28 0.74 6.06
CA ALA A 47 -11.10 0.37 5.27
C ALA A 47 -10.54 1.55 4.50
N THR A 48 -9.22 1.66 4.47
CA THR A 48 -8.48 2.58 3.61
C THR A 48 -7.33 1.83 2.97
N PHE A 49 -7.21 1.94 1.65
CA PHE A 49 -6.07 1.45 0.89
C PHE A 49 -5.07 2.58 0.69
N TYR A 50 -3.84 2.35 1.09
CA TYR A 50 -2.68 3.19 0.84
C TYR A 50 -1.83 2.49 -0.20
N PHE A 51 -1.92 2.91 -1.47
CA PHE A 51 -1.12 2.33 -2.54
C PHE A 51 0.33 2.78 -2.39
N GLU A 52 1.21 1.80 -2.30
CA GLU A 52 2.62 2.02 -2.06
C GLU A 52 3.41 2.22 -3.37
N SER A 53 4.58 2.79 -3.25
CA SER A 53 5.52 3.03 -4.34
C SER A 53 6.95 3.08 -3.77
N TYR A 54 7.95 3.19 -4.64
CA TYR A 54 9.33 3.42 -4.21
C TYR A 54 9.42 4.64 -3.26
N GLU A 55 8.77 5.76 -3.60
CA GLU A 55 8.81 6.99 -2.82
C GLU A 55 8.16 6.84 -1.44
N THR A 56 7.03 6.12 -1.37
CA THR A 56 6.35 5.92 -0.08
C THR A 56 7.14 5.01 0.83
N MET A 57 7.77 3.96 0.29
CA MET A 57 8.58 3.03 1.05
C MET A 57 9.92 3.64 1.45
N LEU A 58 10.58 4.41 0.58
CA LEU A 58 11.78 5.15 0.94
C LEU A 58 11.51 6.13 2.09
N ALA A 59 10.39 6.86 2.02
CA ALA A 59 10.00 7.77 3.11
C ALA A 59 9.72 7.02 4.41
N GLN A 60 9.12 5.82 4.34
CA GLN A 60 8.86 4.98 5.51
C GLN A 60 10.14 4.49 6.15
N VAL A 61 11.04 3.89 5.37
CA VAL A 61 12.36 3.43 5.87
C VAL A 61 13.13 4.59 6.51
N GLN A 62 13.16 5.75 5.86
CA GLN A 62 13.87 6.93 6.37
C GLN A 62 13.27 7.43 7.70
N GLU A 63 11.94 7.41 7.87
CA GLU A 63 11.27 7.78 9.14
C GLU A 63 11.56 6.76 10.24
N MET A 64 11.56 5.46 9.95
CA MET A 64 11.87 4.42 10.94
C MET A 64 13.30 4.56 11.47
N LEU A 65 14.27 4.76 10.57
CA LEU A 65 15.66 5.00 10.95
C LEU A 65 15.82 6.28 11.80
N TYR A 66 15.05 7.31 11.51
CA TYR A 66 15.04 8.55 12.31
C TYR A 66 14.46 8.34 13.71
N ILE A 67 13.39 7.56 13.84
CA ILE A 67 12.68 7.33 15.11
C ILE A 67 13.46 6.38 16.01
N GLU A 68 13.90 5.24 15.48
CA GLU A 68 14.47 4.13 16.26
C GLU A 68 15.99 4.23 16.43
N LYS A 69 16.70 4.86 15.48
CA LYS A 69 18.15 5.09 15.51
C LYS A 69 19.00 3.82 15.66
N GLY A 70 18.52 2.70 15.13
CA GLY A 70 19.16 1.38 15.25
C GLY A 70 20.33 1.13 14.28
N GLY A 71 20.68 2.08 13.42
CA GLY A 71 21.85 2.00 12.55
C GLY A 71 21.72 0.97 11.41
N ASP A 72 22.86 0.36 11.03
CA ASP A 72 22.94 -0.53 9.85
C ASP A 72 22.17 -1.85 10.04
N GLU A 73 22.04 -2.38 11.26
CA GLU A 73 21.25 -3.58 11.52
C GLU A 73 19.77 -3.30 11.29
N GLN A 74 19.26 -2.21 11.88
CA GLN A 74 17.87 -1.78 11.63
C GLN A 74 17.63 -1.54 10.13
N LEU A 75 18.54 -0.87 9.43
CA LEU A 75 18.38 -0.63 7.99
C LEU A 75 18.16 -1.92 7.22
N LYS A 76 18.90 -2.98 7.52
CA LYS A 76 18.75 -4.28 6.88
C LYS A 76 17.36 -4.87 7.08
N ASP A 77 16.84 -4.79 8.32
CA ASP A 77 15.51 -5.29 8.66
C ASP A 77 14.41 -4.47 7.98
N GLU A 78 14.54 -3.13 7.98
CA GLU A 78 13.59 -2.24 7.28
C GLU A 78 13.55 -2.50 5.76
N LEU A 79 14.72 -2.65 5.13
CA LEU A 79 14.79 -2.96 3.69
C LEU A 79 14.16 -4.32 3.37
N SER A 80 14.36 -5.32 4.22
CA SER A 80 13.73 -6.63 4.07
C SER A 80 12.20 -6.56 4.19
N ALA A 81 11.70 -5.72 5.10
CA ALA A 81 10.26 -5.57 5.34
C ALA A 81 9.55 -4.74 4.27
N TYR A 82 10.19 -3.67 3.75
CA TYR A 82 9.51 -2.70 2.90
C TYR A 82 9.80 -2.85 1.40
N ASN A 83 10.92 -3.44 0.99
CA ASN A 83 11.21 -3.67 -0.43
C ASN A 83 10.16 -4.55 -1.13
N PRO A 84 9.59 -5.61 -0.51
CA PRO A 84 8.52 -6.37 -1.13
C PRO A 84 7.26 -5.56 -1.47
N LEU A 85 7.05 -4.41 -0.81
CA LEU A 85 5.91 -3.53 -1.03
C LEU A 85 6.13 -2.50 -2.17
N ILE A 86 7.28 -2.51 -2.82
CA ILE A 86 7.56 -1.65 -3.96
C ILE A 86 7.05 -2.34 -5.23
N PRO A 87 6.13 -1.71 -6.00
CA PRO A 87 5.61 -2.30 -7.23
C PRO A 87 6.70 -2.69 -8.21
N ASN A 88 6.61 -3.90 -8.77
CA ASN A 88 7.61 -4.47 -9.69
C ASN A 88 7.45 -4.04 -11.16
N GLY A 89 6.50 -3.17 -11.47
CA GLY A 89 6.17 -2.70 -12.82
C GLY A 89 4.99 -3.42 -13.47
N LYS A 90 4.56 -4.57 -12.93
CA LYS A 90 3.38 -5.32 -13.37
C LYS A 90 2.37 -5.55 -12.26
N GLU A 91 2.51 -4.84 -11.16
CA GLU A 91 1.61 -4.92 -10.02
C GLU A 91 1.34 -3.54 -9.41
N LEU A 92 0.28 -3.47 -8.62
CA LEU A 92 0.07 -2.42 -7.62
C LEU A 92 0.13 -3.06 -6.24
N THR A 93 0.80 -2.40 -5.32
CA THR A 93 0.88 -2.83 -3.92
C THR A 93 0.16 -1.84 -3.03
N ALA A 94 -0.49 -2.32 -1.98
CA ALA A 94 -1.23 -1.47 -1.06
C ALA A 94 -1.13 -1.97 0.38
N THR A 95 -1.00 -1.04 1.30
CA THR A 95 -1.29 -1.26 2.72
C THR A 95 -2.79 -1.01 2.94
N LEU A 96 -3.54 -2.07 3.22
CA LEU A 96 -4.94 -1.98 3.64
C LEU A 96 -4.98 -1.80 5.15
N MET A 97 -5.61 -0.72 5.62
CA MET A 97 -5.78 -0.43 7.04
C MET A 97 -7.27 -0.39 7.41
N PHE A 98 -7.62 -1.01 8.54
CA PHE A 98 -8.92 -0.85 9.20
C PHE A 98 -8.81 0.20 10.29
N GLU A 99 -9.26 1.42 9.99
CA GLU A 99 -9.13 2.61 10.83
C GLU A 99 -10.38 2.77 11.71
N ILE A 100 -10.37 2.13 12.88
CA ILE A 100 -11.43 2.19 13.89
C ILE A 100 -10.84 2.70 15.20
N ASP A 101 -11.19 3.92 15.60
CA ASP A 101 -10.60 4.59 16.76
C ASP A 101 -10.87 3.85 18.07
N ASN A 102 -12.12 3.43 18.28
CA ASN A 102 -12.51 2.74 19.52
C ASN A 102 -11.93 1.32 19.55
N PRO A 103 -11.06 0.98 20.53
CA PRO A 103 -10.37 -0.30 20.58
C PRO A 103 -11.31 -1.51 20.78
N ILE A 104 -12.43 -1.33 21.48
CA ILE A 104 -13.43 -2.39 21.71
C ILE A 104 -14.15 -2.68 20.38
N SER A 105 -14.60 -1.64 19.68
CA SER A 105 -15.26 -1.77 18.38
C SER A 105 -14.31 -2.36 17.34
N ARG A 106 -13.03 -1.93 17.35
CA ARG A 106 -11.97 -2.46 16.46
C ARG A 106 -11.76 -3.96 16.73
N ALA A 107 -11.60 -4.38 17.98
CA ALA A 107 -11.43 -5.78 18.32
C ALA A 107 -12.64 -6.64 17.90
N ALA A 108 -13.86 -6.14 18.14
CA ALA A 108 -15.09 -6.81 17.74
C ALA A 108 -15.22 -6.94 16.21
N PHE A 109 -14.85 -5.90 15.46
CA PHE A 109 -14.84 -5.93 14.00
C PHE A 109 -13.81 -6.92 13.47
N LEU A 110 -12.55 -6.83 13.90
CA LEU A 110 -11.46 -7.69 13.44
C LEU A 110 -11.72 -9.19 13.75
N GLY A 111 -12.42 -9.49 14.83
CA GLY A 111 -12.85 -10.85 15.16
C GLY A 111 -13.93 -11.43 14.22
N LYS A 112 -14.63 -10.58 13.44
CA LYS A 112 -15.65 -11.02 12.48
C LYS A 112 -15.15 -11.17 11.06
N VAL A 113 -14.02 -10.52 10.72
CA VAL A 113 -13.53 -10.40 9.35
C VAL A 113 -12.28 -11.24 9.09
N CYS A 114 -12.16 -12.38 9.74
CA CYS A 114 -11.09 -13.35 9.48
C CYS A 114 -11.06 -13.74 8.00
N GLY A 115 -9.88 -13.67 7.35
CA GLY A 115 -9.70 -13.99 5.94
C GLY A 115 -10.19 -12.88 4.99
N ILE A 116 -10.43 -11.67 5.47
CA ILE A 116 -10.89 -10.54 4.65
C ILE A 116 -9.89 -10.20 3.54
N GLU A 117 -8.61 -10.37 3.79
CA GLU A 117 -7.51 -10.15 2.83
C GLU A 117 -7.65 -11.00 1.56
N GLU A 118 -8.23 -12.20 1.68
CA GLU A 118 -8.47 -13.10 0.55
C GLU A 118 -9.67 -12.66 -0.33
N THR A 119 -10.45 -11.69 0.12
CA THR A 119 -11.67 -11.21 -0.54
C THR A 119 -11.49 -9.87 -1.24
N VAL A 120 -10.28 -9.32 -1.19
CA VAL A 120 -9.91 -8.06 -1.84
C VAL A 120 -9.81 -8.27 -3.36
N PHE A 121 -10.29 -7.31 -4.12
CA PHE A 121 -10.24 -7.35 -5.58
C PHE A 121 -10.17 -5.97 -6.21
N MET A 122 -9.70 -5.95 -7.45
CA MET A 122 -9.85 -4.83 -8.37
C MET A 122 -10.65 -5.30 -9.59
N LYS A 123 -11.45 -4.42 -10.20
CA LYS A 123 -12.11 -4.69 -11.49
C LYS A 123 -11.71 -3.64 -12.51
N ILE A 124 -11.42 -4.09 -13.73
CA ILE A 124 -11.19 -3.24 -14.89
C ILE A 124 -12.26 -3.59 -15.93
N ASN A 125 -13.17 -2.66 -16.24
CA ASN A 125 -14.27 -2.89 -17.16
C ASN A 125 -15.09 -4.16 -16.84
N GLY A 126 -15.24 -4.48 -15.54
CA GLY A 126 -15.94 -5.67 -15.06
C GLY A 126 -15.09 -6.94 -14.92
N GLU A 127 -13.89 -7.00 -15.50
CA GLU A 127 -12.93 -8.08 -15.31
C GLU A 127 -12.33 -8.03 -13.88
N LYS A 128 -12.54 -9.08 -13.08
CA LYS A 128 -12.11 -9.14 -11.68
C LYS A 128 -10.68 -9.67 -11.56
N ILE A 129 -9.82 -8.89 -10.95
CA ILE A 129 -8.45 -9.23 -10.56
C ILE A 129 -8.47 -9.47 -9.06
N LYS A 130 -8.20 -10.70 -8.62
CA LYS A 130 -8.10 -11.04 -7.20
C LYS A 130 -6.78 -10.52 -6.65
N ALA A 131 -6.82 -9.92 -5.48
CA ALA A 131 -5.61 -9.54 -4.76
C ALA A 131 -4.92 -10.75 -4.13
N VAL A 132 -3.62 -10.65 -3.94
CA VAL A 132 -2.78 -11.63 -3.25
C VAL A 132 -2.22 -10.94 -2.00
N PRO A 133 -2.54 -11.41 -0.79
CA PRO A 133 -1.94 -10.89 0.42
C PRO A 133 -0.49 -11.35 0.58
N GLU A 134 0.35 -10.54 1.24
CA GLU A 134 1.75 -10.90 1.56
C GLU A 134 1.79 -12.15 2.45
N GLU A 135 2.64 -13.12 2.12
CA GLU A 135 2.65 -14.44 2.79
C GLU A 135 3.39 -14.45 4.13
N ASP A 136 4.44 -13.65 4.27
CA ASP A 136 5.37 -13.68 5.42
C ASP A 136 4.94 -12.81 6.60
N VAL A 137 3.67 -12.44 6.69
CA VAL A 137 3.15 -11.56 7.75
C VAL A 137 2.04 -12.26 8.53
N ASP A 138 2.07 -12.17 9.87
CA ASP A 138 0.99 -12.64 10.75
C ASP A 138 -0.32 -11.87 10.49
N ARG A 139 -1.16 -12.39 9.59
CA ARG A 139 -2.42 -11.78 9.12
C ARG A 139 -3.61 -12.06 10.02
N THR A 140 -3.54 -13.19 10.70
CA THR A 140 -4.60 -13.65 11.59
C THR A 140 -3.97 -14.23 12.85
N SER A 141 -4.41 -13.77 14.02
CA SER A 141 -3.94 -14.33 15.29
C SER A 141 -4.35 -15.80 15.44
N SER A 142 -3.68 -16.53 16.34
CA SER A 142 -4.06 -17.91 16.71
C SER A 142 -5.52 -18.03 17.20
N GLU A 143 -6.16 -16.92 17.60
CA GLU A 143 -7.54 -16.81 18.01
C GLU A 143 -8.51 -16.49 16.85
N GLY A 144 -8.03 -16.46 15.60
CA GLY A 144 -8.83 -16.18 14.42
C GLY A 144 -9.20 -14.70 14.20
N LYS A 145 -8.45 -13.77 14.83
CA LYS A 145 -8.66 -12.34 14.68
C LYS A 145 -7.80 -11.80 13.54
N ALA A 146 -8.41 -11.10 12.56
CA ALA A 146 -7.69 -10.45 11.48
C ALA A 146 -6.77 -9.32 12.00
N SER A 147 -5.65 -9.08 11.31
CA SER A 147 -4.83 -7.88 11.54
C SER A 147 -5.57 -6.62 11.08
N SER A 148 -5.36 -5.50 11.77
CA SER A 148 -5.86 -4.19 11.32
C SER A 148 -5.06 -3.62 10.15
N VAL A 149 -3.92 -4.21 9.82
CA VAL A 149 -3.04 -3.84 8.71
C VAL A 149 -2.77 -5.08 7.88
N GLN A 150 -3.00 -4.98 6.57
CA GLN A 150 -2.79 -6.05 5.61
C GLN A 150 -1.98 -5.51 4.44
N PHE A 151 -1.01 -6.28 3.93
CA PHE A 151 -0.26 -5.94 2.74
C PHE A 151 -0.81 -6.74 1.55
N ILE A 152 -1.14 -6.04 0.48
CA ILE A 152 -1.95 -6.56 -0.62
C ILE A 152 -1.26 -6.27 -1.96
N HIS A 153 -1.19 -7.29 -2.83
CA HIS A 153 -0.65 -7.20 -4.18
C HIS A 153 -1.75 -7.42 -5.21
N PHE A 154 -1.81 -6.59 -6.23
CA PHE A 154 -2.66 -6.77 -7.42
C PHE A 154 -1.75 -7.00 -8.62
N ASN A 155 -1.67 -8.24 -9.08
CA ASN A 155 -0.85 -8.62 -10.24
C ASN A 155 -1.64 -8.43 -11.53
N PHE A 156 -1.06 -7.81 -12.54
CA PHE A 156 -1.69 -7.50 -13.82
C PHE A 156 -0.97 -8.17 -14.98
N THR A 157 -1.74 -8.58 -15.98
CA THR A 157 -1.21 -8.91 -17.31
C THR A 157 -0.96 -7.63 -18.09
N ASP A 158 -0.17 -7.71 -19.17
CA ASP A 158 0.12 -6.55 -20.02
C ASP A 158 -1.19 -5.94 -20.62
N ASP A 159 -2.16 -6.77 -21.04
CA ASP A 159 -3.48 -6.34 -21.50
C ASP A 159 -4.30 -5.61 -20.41
N GLN A 160 -4.20 -6.08 -19.16
CA GLN A 160 -4.86 -5.41 -18.03
C GLN A 160 -4.19 -4.07 -17.68
N ILE A 161 -2.87 -3.97 -17.84
CA ILE A 161 -2.13 -2.69 -17.66
C ILE A 161 -2.57 -1.68 -18.73
N GLU A 162 -2.63 -2.08 -20.01
CA GLU A 162 -3.10 -1.21 -21.09
C GLU A 162 -4.52 -0.72 -20.82
N LYS A 163 -5.43 -1.62 -20.40
CA LYS A 163 -6.79 -1.26 -19.99
C LYS A 163 -6.80 -0.31 -18.79
N PHE A 164 -5.98 -0.57 -17.76
CA PHE A 164 -5.88 0.28 -16.57
C PHE A 164 -5.46 1.71 -16.94
N GLN A 165 -4.50 1.86 -17.83
CA GLN A 165 -3.97 3.15 -18.29
C GLN A 165 -4.87 3.85 -19.30
N SER A 166 -5.91 3.17 -19.82
CA SER A 166 -6.87 3.76 -20.78
C SER A 166 -7.80 4.74 -20.08
N ASN A 167 -7.94 5.93 -20.67
CA ASN A 167 -8.86 6.97 -20.16
C ASN A 167 -10.34 6.59 -20.18
N SER A 168 -10.71 5.53 -20.91
CA SER A 168 -12.09 5.04 -21.05
C SER A 168 -12.45 3.92 -20.08
N SER A 169 -11.49 3.39 -19.33
CA SER A 169 -11.74 2.26 -18.44
C SER A 169 -12.39 2.67 -17.13
N GLU A 170 -13.34 1.86 -16.70
CA GLU A 170 -13.90 1.91 -15.35
C GLU A 170 -13.09 0.98 -14.44
N ILE A 171 -12.47 1.55 -13.41
CA ILE A 171 -11.69 0.80 -12.44
C ILE A 171 -12.37 0.88 -11.08
N GLN A 172 -12.62 -0.29 -10.48
CA GLN A 172 -13.22 -0.42 -9.16
C GLN A 172 -12.27 -1.17 -8.24
N LEU A 173 -12.19 -0.72 -7.00
CA LEU A 173 -11.52 -1.40 -5.88
C LEU A 173 -12.61 -1.92 -4.94
N GLY A 174 -12.45 -3.14 -4.41
CA GLY A 174 -13.47 -3.70 -3.52
C GLY A 174 -12.97 -4.77 -2.57
N ILE A 175 -13.80 -5.04 -1.57
CA ILE A 175 -13.72 -6.16 -0.64
C ILE A 175 -15.08 -6.88 -0.72
N ASP A 176 -15.06 -8.21 -0.84
CA ASP A 176 -16.25 -9.05 -0.98
C ASP A 176 -16.32 -10.09 0.16
N HIS A 177 -16.16 -9.59 1.38
CA HIS A 177 -16.29 -10.41 2.60
C HIS A 177 -17.71 -10.33 3.13
N LYS A 178 -18.27 -11.46 3.64
CA LYS A 178 -19.67 -11.55 4.14
C LYS A 178 -20.02 -10.48 5.19
N GLU A 179 -19.06 -10.09 6.02
CA GLU A 179 -19.25 -9.08 7.09
C GLU A 179 -18.80 -7.68 6.65
N TYR A 180 -18.17 -7.55 5.46
CA TYR A 180 -17.67 -6.29 4.95
C TYR A 180 -17.59 -6.32 3.42
N SER A 181 -18.69 -6.03 2.75
CA SER A 181 -18.76 -6.02 1.29
C SER A 181 -18.98 -4.59 0.80
N HIS A 182 -17.92 -4.00 0.24
CA HIS A 182 -17.91 -2.64 -0.28
C HIS A 182 -17.09 -2.57 -1.57
N SER A 183 -17.48 -1.66 -2.46
CA SER A 183 -16.69 -1.32 -3.64
C SER A 183 -16.76 0.18 -3.94
N THR A 184 -15.71 0.72 -4.54
CA THR A 184 -15.64 2.12 -4.96
C THR A 184 -14.95 2.23 -6.32
N LYS A 185 -15.32 3.26 -7.10
CA LYS A 185 -14.61 3.58 -8.34
C LYS A 185 -13.38 4.41 -8.03
N LEU A 186 -12.28 4.11 -8.68
CA LEU A 186 -11.09 4.95 -8.61
C LEU A 186 -11.34 6.28 -9.36
N SER A 187 -10.88 7.38 -8.78
CA SER A 187 -10.92 8.68 -9.45
C SER A 187 -9.88 8.73 -10.58
N LYS A 188 -10.01 9.70 -11.47
CA LYS A 188 -9.02 9.92 -12.54
C LYS A 188 -7.64 10.24 -11.98
N GLU A 189 -7.59 10.97 -10.86
CA GLU A 189 -6.37 11.33 -10.16
C GLU A 189 -5.71 10.10 -9.53
N ASN A 190 -6.51 9.17 -8.96
CA ASN A 190 -5.99 7.89 -8.48
C ASN A 190 -5.40 7.08 -9.64
N ILE A 191 -6.15 6.89 -10.72
CA ILE A 191 -5.71 6.13 -11.89
C ILE A 191 -4.43 6.72 -12.49
N ALA A 192 -4.37 8.06 -12.68
CA ALA A 192 -3.19 8.73 -13.20
C ALA A 192 -1.95 8.54 -12.31
N SER A 193 -2.13 8.61 -10.97
CA SER A 193 -1.03 8.39 -10.02
C SER A 193 -0.56 6.95 -10.02
N LEU A 194 -1.48 5.98 -9.99
CA LEU A 194 -1.17 4.55 -9.94
C LEU A 194 -0.61 4.01 -11.26
N SER A 195 -1.01 4.59 -12.39
CA SER A 195 -0.46 4.24 -13.71
C SER A 195 1.05 4.44 -13.82
N ASN A 196 1.64 5.26 -12.95
CA ASN A 196 3.09 5.46 -12.92
C ASN A 196 3.86 4.27 -12.33
N ASP A 197 3.20 3.33 -11.66
CA ASP A 197 3.83 2.15 -11.09
C ASP A 197 4.08 1.05 -12.13
N PHE A 198 3.39 1.12 -13.27
CA PHE A 198 3.59 0.21 -14.39
C PHE A 198 4.74 0.65 -15.30
N SER A 199 5.52 -0.30 -15.79
CA SER A 199 6.65 -0.07 -16.71
C SER A 199 6.72 -1.12 -17.81
#